data_9c5e40fe5b4a877b94034c71a8eb0765
#
_entry.id   9c5e40fe5b4a877b94034c71a8eb0765
#
_cell.length_a   1.000
_cell.length_b   1.000
_cell.length_c   1.000
_cell.angle_alpha   90.00
_cell.angle_beta   90.00
_cell.angle_gamma   90.00
#
_symmetry.space_group_name_H-M   'P 1'
#
loop_
_entity.id
_entity.type
_entity.pdbx_description
1 polymer ?
#
loop_
_entity_poly.entity_id
_entity_poly.type
_entity_poly.pdbx_seq_one_letter_code
_entity_poly.pdbx_strand_id
1 'polypeptide(L)'
;MAPGGCAHFDAVTDAVVYVAPTNEVWVTTPSDKSIRIVDAKTMQPKEKLTYEGAPEGFAVDAMHGRFYTNLEDKDRSLAIDLKTHKTIANWSPMCGEEGPHGLAVDPKAGHLFVACSTLAEVLDAGHDGAILSKVDTGDGVDDIYYSSATHLLYVGAAKAAQLTIARADEKGQLTMVAQVPTREGARNGVLDKNGNLYMAHSAIAKFSALLVVSPSGK
;
A
#
# COMPACT_ATOMS: atom_id res chain seq x y z
N MET A 1 25.71 -7.20 -13.34
CA MET A 1 25.82 -5.91 -12.59
C MET A 1 26.44 -6.23 -11.24
N ALA A 2 27.46 -5.50 -10.82
CA ALA A 2 27.92 -5.57 -9.42
C ALA A 2 26.90 -4.86 -8.53
N PRO A 3 26.64 -5.30 -7.28
CA PRO A 3 25.77 -4.59 -6.36
C PRO A 3 26.34 -3.20 -6.08
N GLY A 4 25.51 -2.17 -6.20
CA GLY A 4 25.91 -0.77 -6.10
C GLY A 4 26.18 -0.28 -4.68
N GLY A 5 25.73 -1.02 -3.67
CA GLY A 5 25.84 -0.68 -2.26
C GLY A 5 24.82 -1.43 -1.42
N CYS A 6 24.93 -1.34 -0.11
CA CYS A 6 24.01 -1.94 0.85
C CYS A 6 23.89 -1.03 2.07
N ALA A 7 22.65 -0.77 2.50
CA ALA A 7 22.34 -0.14 3.78
C ALA A 7 21.93 -1.23 4.77
N HIS A 8 22.47 -1.17 5.98
CA HIS A 8 22.15 -2.10 7.05
C HIS A 8 21.38 -1.40 8.16
N PHE A 9 20.36 -2.07 8.68
CA PHE A 9 19.54 -1.58 9.78
C PHE A 9 19.52 -2.64 10.90
N ASP A 10 19.40 -2.17 12.12
CA ASP A 10 19.23 -2.96 13.34
C ASP A 10 17.76 -3.26 13.67
N ALA A 11 16.94 -3.31 12.64
CA ALA A 11 15.49 -3.53 12.73
C ALA A 11 15.02 -4.43 11.58
N VAL A 12 13.91 -5.13 11.79
CA VAL A 12 13.26 -5.89 10.73
C VAL A 12 12.60 -4.90 9.76
N THR A 13 13.00 -4.98 8.50
CA THR A 13 12.43 -4.19 7.41
C THR A 13 11.19 -4.89 6.84
N ASP A 14 10.21 -4.11 6.41
CA ASP A 14 9.01 -4.62 5.76
C ASP A 14 8.93 -4.14 4.30
N ALA A 15 8.62 -2.89 4.07
CA ALA A 15 8.44 -2.34 2.73
C ALA A 15 9.56 -1.39 2.34
N VAL A 16 9.87 -1.31 1.04
CA VAL A 16 10.92 -0.45 0.49
C VAL A 16 10.46 0.24 -0.79
N VAL A 17 10.76 1.53 -0.91
CA VAL A 17 10.44 2.30 -2.11
C VAL A 17 11.49 3.34 -2.46
N TYR A 18 11.72 3.52 -3.75
CA TYR A 18 12.51 4.63 -4.27
C TYR A 18 11.63 5.86 -4.47
N VAL A 19 11.97 6.94 -3.80
CA VAL A 19 11.28 8.24 -3.85
C VAL A 19 12.03 9.16 -4.81
N ALA A 20 11.62 9.14 -6.07
CA ALA A 20 12.31 9.86 -7.15
C ALA A 20 12.44 11.38 -6.93
N PRO A 21 11.41 12.11 -6.40
CA PRO A 21 11.52 13.55 -6.18
C PRO A 21 12.66 14.00 -5.27
N THR A 22 13.06 13.17 -4.30
CA THR A 22 14.13 13.48 -3.34
C THR A 22 15.39 12.66 -3.54
N ASN A 23 15.35 11.70 -4.49
CA ASN A 23 16.42 10.72 -4.72
C ASN A 23 16.78 9.93 -3.46
N GLU A 24 15.77 9.42 -2.79
CA GLU A 24 15.87 8.68 -1.56
C GLU A 24 15.26 7.28 -1.67
N VAL A 25 15.71 6.37 -0.83
CA VAL A 25 15.04 5.10 -0.57
C VAL A 25 14.45 5.18 0.83
N TRP A 26 13.14 4.96 0.92
CA TRP A 26 12.41 4.92 2.17
C TRP A 26 12.08 3.47 2.51
N VAL A 27 12.31 3.10 3.76
CA VAL A 27 12.14 1.72 4.25
C VAL A 27 11.34 1.74 5.53
N THR A 28 10.19 1.06 5.55
CA THR A 28 9.43 0.89 6.78
C THR A 28 10.08 -0.18 7.65
N THR A 29 10.14 0.07 8.94
CA THR A 29 10.68 -0.82 9.96
C THR A 29 9.68 -0.91 11.11
N PRO A 30 8.59 -1.72 10.97
CA PRO A 30 7.51 -1.83 11.94
C PRO A 30 8.00 -2.25 13.33
N SER A 31 9.00 -3.12 13.38
CA SER A 31 9.53 -3.69 14.63
C SER A 31 10.10 -2.65 15.60
N ASP A 32 10.59 -1.51 15.12
CA ASP A 32 11.08 -0.39 15.91
C ASP A 32 10.31 0.92 15.67
N LYS A 33 9.11 0.79 15.07
CA LYS A 33 8.16 1.88 14.83
C LYS A 33 8.75 3.06 14.08
N SER A 34 9.49 2.77 13.00
CA SER A 34 10.19 3.82 12.27
C SER A 34 10.14 3.66 10.75
N ILE A 35 10.47 4.75 10.05
CA ILE A 35 10.83 4.75 8.64
C ILE A 35 12.28 5.19 8.55
N ARG A 36 13.09 4.44 7.79
CA ARG A 36 14.49 4.75 7.50
C ARG A 36 14.60 5.41 6.15
N ILE A 37 15.28 6.54 6.09
CA ILE A 37 15.55 7.26 4.86
C ILE A 37 17.02 7.12 4.51
N VAL A 38 17.28 6.72 3.28
CA VAL A 38 18.62 6.43 2.76
C VAL A 38 18.84 7.27 1.50
N ASP A 39 20.01 7.82 1.32
CA ASP A 39 20.41 8.44 0.06
C ASP A 39 20.56 7.36 -1.02
N ALA A 40 19.79 7.46 -2.10
CA ALA A 40 19.74 6.43 -3.13
C ALA A 40 21.03 6.28 -3.94
N LYS A 41 21.89 7.31 -3.96
CA LYS A 41 23.16 7.28 -4.69
C LYS A 41 24.30 6.66 -3.86
N THR A 42 24.36 7.00 -2.59
CA THR A 42 25.47 6.58 -1.71
C THR A 42 25.11 5.38 -0.83
N MET A 43 23.83 5.03 -0.72
CA MET A 43 23.29 4.03 0.20
C MET A 43 23.60 4.33 1.67
N GLN A 44 23.86 5.59 2.00
CA GLN A 44 24.10 6.01 3.38
C GLN A 44 22.79 6.41 4.06
N PRO A 45 22.58 6.00 5.33
CA PRO A 45 21.45 6.47 6.11
C PRO A 45 21.44 8.00 6.22
N LYS A 46 20.28 8.61 6.00
CA LYS A 46 20.04 10.07 6.14
C LYS A 46 19.29 10.38 7.41
N GLU A 47 18.18 9.68 7.64
CA GLU A 47 17.26 9.99 8.73
C GLU A 47 16.51 8.76 9.21
N LYS A 48 16.07 8.79 10.46
CA LYS A 48 15.13 7.87 11.08
C LYS A 48 13.93 8.64 11.60
N LEU A 49 12.76 8.41 11.02
CA LEU A 49 11.50 8.96 11.49
C LEU A 49 10.86 7.95 12.44
N THR A 50 10.52 8.37 13.65
CA THR A 50 9.95 7.49 14.69
C THR A 50 8.48 7.87 14.94
N TYR A 51 7.64 6.85 15.11
CA TYR A 51 6.19 6.99 15.29
C TYR A 51 5.71 6.29 16.57
N GLU A 52 4.48 6.56 16.97
CA GLU A 52 3.82 5.88 18.10
C GLU A 52 3.39 4.46 17.77
N GLY A 53 3.19 4.15 16.48
CA GLY A 53 2.75 2.86 15.95
C GLY A 53 3.68 2.31 14.88
N ALA A 54 3.39 1.11 14.42
CA ALA A 54 4.16 0.35 13.44
C ALA A 54 3.82 0.80 12.01
N PRO A 55 4.71 1.52 11.28
CA PRO A 55 4.48 1.87 9.88
C PRO A 55 4.64 0.64 9.00
N GLU A 56 3.62 0.32 8.21
CA GLU A 56 3.60 -0.86 7.34
C GLU A 56 3.42 -0.48 5.88
N GLY A 57 2.20 -0.50 5.34
CA GLY A 57 1.93 -0.16 3.96
C GLY A 57 2.29 1.29 3.60
N PHE A 58 2.55 1.56 2.33
CA PHE A 58 2.87 2.90 1.87
C PHE A 58 2.30 3.21 0.48
N ALA A 59 2.16 4.51 0.18
CA ALA A 59 1.95 5.03 -1.16
C ALA A 59 2.73 6.35 -1.35
N VAL A 60 3.27 6.56 -2.56
CA VAL A 60 4.02 7.80 -2.89
C VAL A 60 3.22 8.64 -3.87
N ASP A 61 2.87 9.84 -3.45
CA ASP A 61 2.30 10.88 -4.29
C ASP A 61 3.39 11.91 -4.67
N ALA A 62 4.09 11.61 -5.76
CA ALA A 62 5.13 12.51 -6.26
C ALA A 62 4.58 13.84 -6.79
N MET A 63 3.30 13.88 -7.20
CA MET A 63 2.64 15.09 -7.72
C MET A 63 2.48 16.14 -6.62
N HIS A 64 2.07 15.73 -5.44
CA HIS A 64 1.84 16.62 -4.30
C HIS A 64 2.99 16.58 -3.26
N GLY A 65 4.06 15.81 -3.53
CA GLY A 65 5.21 15.69 -2.64
C GLY A 65 4.90 15.01 -1.31
N ARG A 66 4.10 13.94 -1.33
CA ARG A 66 3.63 13.24 -0.13
C ARG A 66 4.02 11.77 -0.14
N PHE A 67 4.36 11.27 1.03
CA PHE A 67 4.45 9.86 1.35
C PHE A 67 3.33 9.52 2.33
N TYR A 68 2.56 8.50 2.02
CA TYR A 68 1.53 7.99 2.92
C TYR A 68 1.98 6.67 3.53
N THR A 69 1.66 6.45 4.79
CA THR A 69 1.87 5.16 5.48
C THR A 69 0.78 4.93 6.51
N ASN A 70 0.48 3.66 6.76
CA ASN A 70 -0.41 3.24 7.81
C ASN A 70 0.39 2.88 9.07
N LEU A 71 -0.15 3.22 10.24
CA LEU A 71 0.28 2.67 11.52
C LEU A 71 -0.72 1.58 11.92
N GLU A 72 -0.38 0.32 11.59
CA GLU A 72 -1.27 -0.82 11.71
C GLU A 72 -1.84 -0.97 13.13
N ASP A 73 -0.96 -0.93 14.15
CA ASP A 73 -1.30 -1.09 15.56
C ASP A 73 -1.99 0.15 16.20
N LYS A 74 -2.35 1.17 15.41
CA LYS A 74 -2.92 2.43 15.88
C LYS A 74 -4.16 2.91 15.13
N ASP A 75 -4.62 2.18 14.14
CA ASP A 75 -5.69 2.63 13.24
C ASP A 75 -5.46 4.07 12.75
N ARG A 76 -4.27 4.31 12.18
CA ARG A 76 -3.86 5.62 11.66
C ARG A 76 -3.27 5.51 10.27
N SER A 77 -3.65 6.48 9.42
CA SER A 77 -2.99 6.76 8.14
C SER A 77 -2.30 8.11 8.23
N LEU A 78 -1.03 8.16 7.91
CA LEU A 78 -0.22 9.38 7.98
C LEU A 78 0.08 9.91 6.57
N ALA A 79 0.12 11.24 6.43
CA ALA A 79 0.76 11.91 5.30
C ALA A 79 2.05 12.60 5.76
N ILE A 80 3.13 12.35 5.06
CA ILE A 80 4.47 12.88 5.36
C ILE A 80 4.93 13.70 4.15
N ASP A 81 5.38 14.92 4.38
CA ASP A 81 5.95 15.78 3.33
C ASP A 81 7.33 15.25 2.91
N LEU A 82 7.53 15.00 1.62
CA LEU A 82 8.74 14.40 1.08
C LEU A 82 10.00 15.25 1.23
N LYS A 83 9.88 16.59 1.35
CA LYS A 83 11.02 17.50 1.45
C LYS A 83 11.45 17.74 2.89
N THR A 84 10.48 17.87 3.77
CA THR A 84 10.72 18.23 5.17
C THR A 84 10.72 17.04 6.11
N HIS A 85 10.26 15.87 5.63
CA HIS A 85 10.07 14.62 6.36
C HIS A 85 9.12 14.74 7.57
N LYS A 86 8.31 15.81 7.60
CA LYS A 86 7.35 16.05 8.68
C LYS A 86 6.02 15.40 8.38
N THR A 87 5.41 14.81 9.39
CA THR A 87 4.00 14.41 9.33
C THR A 87 3.15 15.67 9.21
N ILE A 88 2.36 15.74 8.15
CA ILE A 88 1.48 16.87 7.80
C ILE A 88 0.00 16.53 7.97
N ALA A 89 -0.34 15.25 8.07
CA ALA A 89 -1.68 14.78 8.39
C ALA A 89 -1.64 13.43 9.12
N ASN A 90 -2.68 13.18 9.92
CA ASN A 90 -2.86 11.96 10.71
C ASN A 90 -4.37 11.70 10.81
N TRP A 91 -4.85 10.72 10.06
CA TRP A 91 -6.26 10.37 9.94
C TRP A 91 -6.55 9.01 10.56
N SER A 92 -7.82 8.78 10.97
CA SER A 92 -8.30 7.45 11.32
C SER A 92 -9.11 6.88 10.15
N PRO A 93 -8.63 5.82 9.49
CA PRO A 93 -9.38 5.12 8.45
C PRO A 93 -10.54 4.31 9.01
N MET A 94 -10.64 4.15 10.34
CA MET A 94 -11.70 3.39 11.00
C MET A 94 -11.74 1.91 10.58
N CYS A 95 -10.56 1.31 10.39
CA CYS A 95 -10.39 -0.12 10.10
C CYS A 95 -10.68 -1.02 11.31
N GLY A 96 -10.73 -0.46 12.52
CA GLY A 96 -10.98 -1.18 13.77
C GLY A 96 -9.72 -1.72 14.44
N GLU A 97 -9.86 -2.80 15.20
CA GLU A 97 -8.79 -3.32 16.07
C GLU A 97 -7.60 -3.91 15.30
N GLU A 98 -7.84 -4.46 14.10
CA GLU A 98 -6.78 -5.02 13.25
C GLU A 98 -6.02 -3.94 12.47
N GLY A 99 -6.54 -2.70 12.46
CA GLY A 99 -5.90 -1.55 11.85
C GLY A 99 -5.87 -1.55 10.33
N PRO A 100 -5.26 -0.52 9.73
CA PRO A 100 -5.06 -0.40 8.29
C PRO A 100 -3.75 -1.08 7.86
N HIS A 101 -3.76 -1.74 6.71
CA HIS A 101 -2.63 -2.45 6.11
C HIS A 101 -2.05 -1.68 4.90
N GLY A 102 -2.19 -2.21 3.69
CA GLY A 102 -1.66 -1.64 2.47
C GLY A 102 -2.33 -0.34 2.02
N LEU A 103 -1.62 0.40 1.18
CA LEU A 103 -2.04 1.70 0.63
C LEU A 103 -1.83 1.76 -0.87
N ALA A 104 -2.73 2.47 -1.55
CA ALA A 104 -2.53 2.95 -2.92
C ALA A 104 -3.06 4.37 -3.05
N VAL A 105 -2.61 5.13 -4.05
CA VAL A 105 -3.01 6.52 -4.24
C VAL A 105 -3.40 6.81 -5.68
N ASP A 106 -4.46 7.60 -5.87
CA ASP A 106 -4.73 8.33 -7.12
C ASP A 106 -4.36 9.81 -6.92
N PRO A 107 -3.17 10.24 -7.36
CA PRO A 107 -2.72 11.61 -7.15
C PRO A 107 -3.61 12.65 -7.87
N LYS A 108 -4.23 12.30 -8.99
CA LYS A 108 -5.07 13.22 -9.75
C LYS A 108 -6.37 13.52 -9.04
N ALA A 109 -6.99 12.51 -8.46
CA ALA A 109 -8.24 12.66 -7.72
C ALA A 109 -8.02 13.07 -6.25
N GLY A 110 -6.79 12.92 -5.72
CA GLY A 110 -6.49 13.11 -4.30
C GLY A 110 -7.05 11.99 -3.42
N HIS A 111 -7.28 10.81 -3.99
CA HIS A 111 -7.85 9.67 -3.29
C HIS A 111 -6.75 8.76 -2.76
N LEU A 112 -6.81 8.45 -1.47
CA LEU A 112 -5.98 7.45 -0.81
C LEU A 112 -6.82 6.20 -0.57
N PHE A 113 -6.43 5.08 -1.16
CA PHE A 113 -7.07 3.79 -0.93
C PHE A 113 -6.38 3.11 0.24
N VAL A 114 -7.16 2.64 1.19
CA VAL A 114 -6.68 1.99 2.42
C VAL A 114 -7.26 0.59 2.50
N ALA A 115 -6.39 -0.40 2.69
CA ALA A 115 -6.80 -1.76 3.01
C ALA A 115 -7.06 -1.88 4.51
N CYS A 116 -8.22 -2.41 4.87
CA CYS A 116 -8.51 -2.96 6.19
C CYS A 116 -8.62 -4.49 6.08
N SER A 117 -8.65 -5.23 7.18
CA SER A 117 -8.62 -6.70 7.15
C SER A 117 -9.71 -7.36 6.30
N THR A 118 -10.90 -6.74 6.18
CA THR A 118 -12.06 -7.32 5.47
C THR A 118 -12.70 -6.41 4.46
N LEU A 119 -12.18 -5.18 4.32
CA LEU A 119 -12.70 -4.17 3.38
C LEU A 119 -11.58 -3.28 2.84
N ALA A 120 -11.85 -2.56 1.78
CA ALA A 120 -11.05 -1.44 1.33
C ALA A 120 -11.89 -0.17 1.32
N GLU A 121 -11.26 0.97 1.61
CA GLU A 121 -11.92 2.25 1.63
C GLU A 121 -11.14 3.34 0.92
N VAL A 122 -11.80 4.47 0.66
CA VAL A 122 -11.22 5.64 0.04
C VAL A 122 -11.26 6.81 1.00
N LEU A 123 -10.10 7.39 1.28
CA LEU A 123 -9.97 8.65 2.01
C LEU A 123 -9.72 9.81 1.04
N ASP A 124 -10.33 10.95 1.29
CA ASP A 124 -10.03 12.20 0.61
C ASP A 124 -8.83 12.89 1.26
N ALA A 125 -7.67 12.80 0.63
CA ALA A 125 -6.44 13.38 1.15
C ALA A 125 -6.42 14.94 1.09
N GLY A 126 -7.36 15.54 0.38
CA GLY A 126 -7.56 16.99 0.28
C GLY A 126 -8.51 17.55 1.34
N HIS A 127 -9.35 16.71 1.94
CA HIS A 127 -10.39 17.10 2.88
C HIS A 127 -10.29 16.29 4.19
N ASP A 128 -9.14 16.44 4.85
CA ASP A 128 -8.86 15.90 6.18
C ASP A 128 -9.09 14.38 6.34
N GLY A 129 -8.83 13.61 5.27
CA GLY A 129 -8.98 12.16 5.27
C GLY A 129 -10.43 11.69 5.42
N ALA A 130 -11.40 12.48 4.96
CA ALA A 130 -12.80 12.08 4.97
C ALA A 130 -13.02 10.77 4.20
N ILE A 131 -13.72 9.81 4.81
CA ILE A 131 -14.04 8.53 4.15
C ILE A 131 -15.12 8.78 3.11
N LEU A 132 -14.80 8.51 1.84
CA LEU A 132 -15.70 8.71 0.72
C LEU A 132 -16.57 7.47 0.42
N SER A 133 -15.98 6.30 0.50
CA SER A 133 -16.67 5.03 0.26
C SER A 133 -15.91 3.84 0.81
N LYS A 134 -16.58 2.68 0.86
CA LYS A 134 -16.02 1.39 1.28
C LYS A 134 -16.51 0.27 0.35
N VAL A 135 -15.75 -0.81 0.26
CA VAL A 135 -16.14 -2.05 -0.43
C VAL A 135 -15.67 -3.26 0.36
N ASP A 136 -16.54 -4.24 0.53
CA ASP A 136 -16.21 -5.51 1.18
C ASP A 136 -15.29 -6.35 0.28
N THR A 137 -14.27 -6.97 0.87
CA THR A 137 -13.21 -7.67 0.14
C THR A 137 -13.09 -9.16 0.50
N GLY A 138 -13.45 -9.53 1.69
CA GLY A 138 -13.12 -10.80 2.32
C GLY A 138 -11.97 -10.67 3.32
N ASP A 139 -11.77 -11.68 4.15
CA ASP A 139 -10.81 -11.66 5.25
C ASP A 139 -9.36 -11.93 4.80
N GLY A 140 -8.42 -11.30 5.46
CA GLY A 140 -6.98 -11.48 5.28
C GLY A 140 -6.38 -10.61 4.17
N VAL A 141 -6.90 -9.39 4.03
CA VAL A 141 -6.29 -8.35 3.18
C VAL A 141 -4.96 -7.91 3.78
N ASP A 142 -4.02 -7.55 2.89
CA ASP A 142 -2.71 -7.01 3.24
C ASP A 142 -2.41 -5.82 2.32
N ASP A 143 -1.91 -6.07 1.11
CA ASP A 143 -1.66 -5.04 0.12
C ASP A 143 -2.82 -4.82 -0.85
N ILE A 144 -2.85 -3.62 -1.43
CA ILE A 144 -3.79 -3.23 -2.48
C ILE A 144 -3.08 -2.55 -3.63
N TYR A 145 -3.67 -2.63 -4.83
CA TYR A 145 -3.08 -2.10 -6.05
C TYR A 145 -4.10 -1.29 -6.83
N TYR A 146 -3.72 -0.09 -7.23
CA TYR A 146 -4.58 0.78 -8.02
C TYR A 146 -3.97 1.06 -9.40
N SER A 147 -4.80 0.94 -10.44
CA SER A 147 -4.47 1.31 -11.80
C SER A 147 -5.13 2.64 -12.18
N SER A 148 -4.37 3.71 -12.24
CA SER A 148 -4.87 5.01 -12.69
C SER A 148 -5.31 5.03 -14.17
N ALA A 149 -4.86 4.07 -14.97
CA ALA A 149 -5.24 3.95 -16.38
C ALA A 149 -6.65 3.34 -16.57
N THR A 150 -7.08 2.48 -15.65
CA THR A 150 -8.38 1.78 -15.70
C THR A 150 -9.31 2.17 -14.57
N HIS A 151 -8.83 2.95 -13.60
CA HIS A 151 -9.51 3.29 -12.35
C HIS A 151 -9.96 2.06 -11.55
N LEU A 152 -9.20 0.96 -11.64
CA LEU A 152 -9.48 -0.27 -10.93
C LEU A 152 -8.57 -0.43 -9.71
N LEU A 153 -9.18 -0.79 -8.60
CA LEU A 153 -8.57 -1.20 -7.36
C LEU A 153 -8.62 -2.73 -7.27
N TYR A 154 -7.49 -3.34 -6.93
CA TYR A 154 -7.34 -4.79 -6.77
C TYR A 154 -6.97 -5.09 -5.34
N VAL A 155 -7.73 -5.95 -4.68
CA VAL A 155 -7.59 -6.26 -3.25
C VAL A 155 -7.57 -7.76 -3.04
N GLY A 156 -6.40 -8.32 -2.72
CA GLY A 156 -6.23 -9.74 -2.41
C GLY A 156 -6.55 -10.05 -0.95
N ALA A 157 -7.43 -11.01 -0.71
CA ALA A 157 -7.84 -11.48 0.62
C ALA A 157 -7.37 -12.92 0.84
N ALA A 158 -6.28 -13.08 1.60
CA ALA A 158 -5.56 -14.34 1.75
C ALA A 158 -6.39 -15.45 2.40
N LYS A 159 -7.09 -15.14 3.49
CA LYS A 159 -7.92 -16.12 4.21
C LYS A 159 -9.19 -16.47 3.45
N ALA A 160 -9.77 -15.49 2.76
CA ALA A 160 -10.95 -15.70 1.93
C ALA A 160 -10.63 -16.37 0.57
N ALA A 161 -9.33 -16.50 0.21
CA ALA A 161 -8.88 -17.00 -1.09
C ALA A 161 -9.57 -16.28 -2.26
N GLN A 162 -9.62 -14.95 -2.20
CA GLN A 162 -10.39 -14.10 -3.10
C GLN A 162 -9.62 -12.85 -3.52
N LEU A 163 -9.79 -12.44 -4.77
CA LEU A 163 -9.42 -11.12 -5.24
C LEU A 163 -10.68 -10.31 -5.54
N THR A 164 -10.86 -9.19 -4.85
CA THR A 164 -11.88 -8.21 -5.15
C THR A 164 -11.34 -7.16 -6.12
N ILE A 165 -12.09 -6.87 -7.18
CA ILE A 165 -11.79 -5.82 -8.14
C ILE A 165 -12.92 -4.80 -8.05
N ALA A 166 -12.58 -3.55 -7.71
CA ALA A 166 -13.53 -2.44 -7.60
C ALA A 166 -13.11 -1.30 -8.53
N ARG A 167 -14.08 -0.56 -9.04
CA ARG A 167 -13.86 0.67 -9.80
C ARG A 167 -14.04 1.87 -8.89
N ALA A 168 -13.06 2.75 -8.86
CA ALA A 168 -13.18 4.07 -8.24
C ALA A 168 -13.61 5.11 -9.29
N ASP A 169 -14.63 5.89 -8.99
CA ASP A 169 -15.01 7.05 -9.80
C ASP A 169 -14.27 8.33 -9.35
N GLU A 170 -14.50 9.43 -10.08
CA GLU A 170 -13.88 10.74 -9.78
C GLU A 170 -14.27 11.31 -8.40
N LYS A 171 -15.35 10.81 -7.79
CA LYS A 171 -15.82 11.19 -6.45
C LYS A 171 -15.34 10.24 -5.36
N GLY A 172 -14.50 9.27 -5.71
CA GLY A 172 -14.00 8.25 -4.77
C GLY A 172 -15.02 7.18 -4.42
N GLN A 173 -16.13 7.04 -5.18
CA GLN A 173 -17.07 5.96 -4.94
C GLN A 173 -16.54 4.65 -5.51
N LEU A 174 -16.48 3.62 -4.67
CA LEU A 174 -16.10 2.28 -5.08
C LEU A 174 -17.34 1.48 -5.52
N THR A 175 -17.25 0.91 -6.71
CA THR A 175 -18.24 -0.05 -7.22
C THR A 175 -17.55 -1.38 -7.49
N MET A 176 -18.03 -2.44 -6.87
CA MET A 176 -17.52 -3.80 -7.11
C MET A 176 -17.73 -4.18 -8.57
N VAL A 177 -16.65 -4.60 -9.25
CA VAL A 177 -16.65 -5.07 -10.63
C VAL A 177 -16.65 -6.58 -10.68
N ALA A 178 -15.81 -7.22 -9.86
CA ALA A 178 -15.70 -8.67 -9.80
C ALA A 178 -15.13 -9.14 -8.47
N GLN A 179 -15.45 -10.38 -8.13
CA GLN A 179 -14.76 -11.18 -7.12
C GLN A 179 -14.26 -12.45 -7.80
N VAL A 180 -12.94 -12.63 -7.78
CA VAL A 180 -12.27 -13.75 -8.49
C VAL A 180 -11.70 -14.70 -7.45
N PRO A 181 -12.02 -16.00 -7.52
CA PRO A 181 -11.39 -16.98 -6.65
C PRO A 181 -9.87 -17.02 -6.87
N THR A 182 -9.12 -17.02 -5.77
CA THR A 182 -7.66 -17.17 -5.77
C THR A 182 -7.25 -18.41 -4.97
N ARG A 183 -6.20 -18.32 -4.23
CA ARG A 183 -5.77 -19.37 -3.29
C ARG A 183 -5.53 -18.78 -1.91
N GLU A 184 -5.79 -19.57 -0.89
CA GLU A 184 -5.44 -19.19 0.48
C GLU A 184 -3.96 -18.76 0.56
N GLY A 185 -3.69 -17.62 1.20
CA GLY A 185 -2.36 -17.03 1.27
C GLY A 185 -2.00 -16.07 0.14
N ALA A 186 -2.80 -15.97 -0.93
CA ALA A 186 -2.56 -15.03 -2.03
C ALA A 186 -3.11 -13.64 -1.65
N ARG A 187 -2.22 -12.70 -1.35
CA ARG A 187 -2.58 -11.32 -0.94
C ARG A 187 -1.65 -10.26 -1.52
N ASN A 188 -0.36 -10.58 -1.69
CA ASN A 188 0.65 -9.64 -2.16
C ASN A 188 0.99 -9.89 -3.62
N GLY A 189 1.20 -8.82 -4.39
CA GLY A 189 1.45 -8.95 -5.82
C GLY A 189 2.08 -7.71 -6.45
N VAL A 190 2.07 -7.69 -7.76
CA VAL A 190 2.52 -6.57 -8.58
C VAL A 190 1.58 -6.38 -9.75
N LEU A 191 1.11 -5.16 -9.94
CA LEU A 191 0.31 -4.77 -11.10
C LEU A 191 1.23 -4.25 -12.21
N ASP A 192 1.19 -4.87 -13.40
CA ASP A 192 1.96 -4.41 -14.55
C ASP A 192 1.24 -3.30 -15.33
N LYS A 193 1.96 -2.66 -16.25
CA LYS A 193 1.42 -1.58 -17.11
C LYS A 193 0.30 -2.03 -18.05
N ASN A 194 0.10 -3.33 -18.26
CA ASN A 194 -0.95 -3.89 -19.11
C ASN A 194 -2.22 -4.24 -18.30
N GLY A 195 -2.18 -4.04 -16.98
CA GLY A 195 -3.26 -4.37 -16.06
C GLY A 195 -3.27 -5.84 -15.61
N ASN A 196 -2.20 -6.59 -15.83
CA ASN A 196 -2.08 -7.91 -15.25
C ASN A 196 -1.60 -7.79 -13.80
N LEU A 197 -2.29 -8.46 -12.88
CA LEU A 197 -1.90 -8.61 -11.49
C LEU A 197 -1.20 -9.95 -11.29
N TYR A 198 0.03 -9.92 -10.84
CA TYR A 198 0.83 -11.09 -10.47
C TYR A 198 0.81 -11.22 -8.95
N MET A 199 0.19 -12.25 -8.41
CA MET A 199 0.06 -12.46 -6.97
C MET A 199 0.91 -13.64 -6.52
N ALA A 200 1.75 -13.44 -5.53
CA ALA A 200 2.49 -14.51 -4.89
C ALA A 200 1.56 -15.36 -4.00
N HIS A 201 1.69 -16.66 -4.10
CA HIS A 201 1.03 -17.62 -3.24
C HIS A 201 2.11 -18.39 -2.47
N SER A 202 2.16 -18.23 -1.17
CA SER A 202 3.05 -19.01 -0.31
C SER A 202 2.61 -20.47 -0.23
N ALA A 203 3.59 -21.36 -0.01
CA ALA A 203 3.33 -22.80 0.06
C ALA A 203 2.51 -23.16 1.32
N ILE A 204 1.18 -23.12 1.20
CA ILE A 204 0.32 -23.91 2.07
C ILE A 204 0.23 -25.29 1.41
N ALA A 205 0.70 -26.35 2.09
CA ALA A 205 0.70 -27.72 1.60
C ALA A 205 1.52 -28.02 0.32
N LYS A 206 2.79 -27.61 0.26
CA LYS A 206 3.84 -28.05 -0.71
C LYS A 206 3.95 -27.33 -2.04
N PHE A 207 3.06 -26.42 -2.43
CA PHE A 207 3.17 -25.76 -3.73
C PHE A 207 3.10 -24.25 -3.60
N SER A 208 4.23 -23.57 -3.85
CA SER A 208 4.24 -22.14 -4.15
C SER A 208 3.80 -21.91 -5.58
N ALA A 209 3.08 -20.83 -5.85
CA ALA A 209 2.65 -20.48 -7.20
C ALA A 209 2.66 -18.95 -7.38
N LEU A 210 2.77 -18.54 -8.63
CA LEU A 210 2.46 -17.19 -9.07
C LEU A 210 1.10 -17.25 -9.79
N LEU A 211 0.11 -16.57 -9.23
CA LEU A 211 -1.19 -16.39 -9.86
C LEU A 211 -1.14 -15.18 -10.78
N VAL A 212 -1.68 -15.32 -11.98
CA VAL A 212 -1.78 -14.20 -12.92
C VAL A 212 -3.25 -13.93 -13.19
N VAL A 213 -3.71 -12.74 -12.86
CA VAL A 213 -5.05 -12.25 -13.16
C VAL A 213 -4.93 -11.21 -14.26
N SER A 214 -5.50 -11.48 -15.41
CA SER A 214 -5.49 -10.57 -16.56
C SER A 214 -6.88 -9.99 -16.80
N PRO A 215 -6.98 -8.75 -17.32
CA PRO A 215 -8.25 -8.22 -17.77
C PRO A 215 -8.84 -9.14 -18.82
N SER A 216 -10.11 -9.56 -18.65
CA SER A 216 -10.81 -10.37 -19.65
C SER A 216 -11.14 -9.51 -20.86
N GLY A 217 -10.59 -9.89 -22.02
CA GLY A 217 -11.04 -9.48 -23.34
C GLY A 217 -10.63 -8.06 -23.78
N LYS A 218 -9.58 -8.00 -24.57
CA LYS A 218 -9.52 -7.13 -25.74
C LYS A 218 -9.82 -7.94 -26.98
#